data_308cfc65e4cfa0e829cb69a549b27a90
#
_entry.id   308cfc65e4cfa0e829cb69a549b27a90
#
_cell.length_a   1.000
_cell.length_b   1.000
_cell.length_c   1.000
_cell.angle_alpha   90.00
_cell.angle_beta   90.00
_cell.angle_gamma   90.00
#
_symmetry.space_group_name_H-M   'P 1'
#
loop_
_entity.id
_entity.type
_entity.pdbx_description
1 polymer ?
#
loop_
_entity_poly.entity_id
_entity_poly.type
_entity_poly.pdbx_seq_one_letter_code
_entity_poly.pdbx_strand_id
1 'polypeptide(L)'
;KPYNQFVREQLAGDEIDPTNPEMLIATGFLRMGPWEQTGMTIAVETRQFYLDDVTNAVGETFLSLPLRCARCHDHKFDPIPTKDYYRLQSIFAPLQFAERDVDYLPEENQQGFEVGQQRIQLLLDQAKADRNVINQKEEAAAREWMESRGLTYQEKNKRSKLPVDEKPPRYYGLTYQDLGLQKALHKRIQALQWQLERYQPIAFSVYNGPWIEKKHVANRMKMPPKLTGDLQ
;
A
#
# COMPACT_ATOMS: atom_id res chain seq x y z
N LYS A 1 5.77 25.34 18.37
CA LYS A 1 6.95 24.52 17.97
C LYS A 1 7.93 25.41 17.20
N PRO A 2 9.25 25.43 17.49
CA PRO A 2 10.24 26.17 16.71
C PRO A 2 10.33 25.66 15.26
N TYR A 3 10.58 26.57 14.29
CA TYR A 3 10.59 26.22 12.88
C TYR A 3 11.67 25.17 12.52
N ASN A 4 12.86 25.29 13.07
CA ASN A 4 13.93 24.33 12.87
C ASN A 4 13.55 22.92 13.36
N GLN A 5 12.83 22.83 14.48
CA GLN A 5 12.31 21.55 14.96
C GLN A 5 11.24 21.00 14.01
N PHE A 6 10.29 21.85 13.58
CA PHE A 6 9.26 21.47 12.62
C PHE A 6 9.86 20.89 11.34
N VAL A 7 10.87 21.53 10.74
CA VAL A 7 11.53 21.03 9.53
C VAL A 7 12.20 19.68 9.76
N ARG A 8 12.91 19.53 10.88
CA ARG A 8 13.59 18.26 11.20
C ARG A 8 12.61 17.10 11.36
N GLU A 9 11.47 17.34 11.98
CA GLU A 9 10.43 16.33 12.14
C GLU A 9 9.81 15.93 10.80
N GLN A 10 9.58 16.89 9.90
CA GLN A 10 9.06 16.62 8.56
C GLN A 10 10.02 15.78 7.69
N LEU A 11 11.32 15.93 7.88
CA LEU A 11 12.34 15.30 7.04
C LEU A 11 12.94 14.02 7.63
N ALA A 12 12.93 13.89 8.95
CA ALA A 12 13.62 12.81 9.66
C ALA A 12 12.95 12.42 10.99
N GLY A 13 11.66 12.67 11.16
CA GLY A 13 10.95 12.36 12.39
C GLY A 13 11.00 10.88 12.76
N ASP A 14 10.91 10.01 11.76
CA ASP A 14 11.00 8.55 11.92
C ASP A 14 12.38 8.06 12.38
N GLU A 15 13.44 8.82 12.12
CA GLU A 15 14.81 8.56 12.57
C GLU A 15 15.10 9.18 13.95
N ILE A 16 14.45 10.32 14.25
CA ILE A 16 14.64 11.04 15.53
C ILE A 16 13.96 10.29 16.67
N ASP A 17 12.69 9.92 16.48
CA ASP A 17 11.95 9.11 17.45
C ASP A 17 10.89 8.24 16.72
N PRO A 18 11.23 6.99 16.44
CA PRO A 18 10.37 6.05 15.71
C PRO A 18 9.15 5.59 16.52
N THR A 19 9.03 5.99 17.79
CA THR A 19 7.91 5.66 18.67
C THR A 19 6.93 6.80 18.89
N ASN A 20 7.30 8.02 18.50
CA ASN A 20 6.49 9.21 18.69
C ASN A 20 5.50 9.40 17.52
N PRO A 21 4.17 9.34 17.76
CA PRO A 21 3.16 9.49 16.73
C PRO A 21 3.27 10.79 15.92
N GLU A 22 3.51 11.94 16.59
CA GLU A 22 3.65 13.23 15.91
C GLU A 22 4.82 13.22 14.90
N MET A 23 5.95 12.62 15.27
CA MET A 23 7.13 12.56 14.41
C MET A 23 6.91 11.63 13.22
N LEU A 24 6.24 10.48 13.43
CA LEU A 24 5.87 9.58 12.35
C LEU A 24 4.83 10.20 11.40
N ILE A 25 3.87 10.94 11.93
CA ILE A 25 2.89 11.70 11.13
C ILE A 25 3.59 12.80 10.32
N ALA A 26 4.53 13.52 10.94
CA ALA A 26 5.25 14.61 10.29
C ALA A 26 6.00 14.14 9.02
N THR A 27 6.63 12.97 9.03
CA THR A 27 7.31 12.40 7.86
C THR A 27 6.37 12.01 6.73
N GLY A 28 5.07 12.06 6.93
CA GLY A 28 4.05 11.97 5.88
C GLY A 28 4.24 13.01 4.77
N PHE A 29 4.87 14.15 5.06
CA PHE A 29 5.29 15.15 4.06
C PHE A 29 6.05 14.49 2.90
N LEU A 30 6.95 13.57 3.17
CA LEU A 30 7.76 12.87 2.16
C LEU A 30 6.94 11.88 1.29
N ARG A 31 5.67 11.63 1.64
CA ARG A 31 4.75 10.76 0.87
C ARG A 31 3.72 11.51 0.04
N MET A 32 3.64 12.83 0.16
CA MET A 32 2.58 13.63 -0.48
C MET A 32 2.76 13.80 -1.99
N GLY A 33 3.89 13.41 -2.54
CA GLY A 33 4.15 13.44 -3.99
C GLY A 33 3.32 12.40 -4.77
N PRO A 34 3.13 12.62 -6.08
CA PRO A 34 2.41 11.68 -6.93
C PRO A 34 3.17 10.35 -7.01
N TRP A 35 2.41 9.27 -6.91
CA TRP A 35 2.93 7.92 -7.08
C TRP A 35 2.05 7.16 -8.07
N GLU A 36 2.62 6.77 -9.18
CA GLU A 36 1.89 6.01 -10.19
C GLU A 36 1.73 4.54 -9.78
N GLN A 37 0.48 4.05 -9.83
CA GLN A 37 0.12 2.72 -9.35
C GLN A 37 -0.47 1.81 -10.43
N THR A 38 -0.32 2.18 -11.70
CA THR A 38 -0.87 1.36 -12.78
C THR A 38 -0.01 0.13 -13.04
N GLY A 39 -0.63 -0.96 -13.50
CA GLY A 39 0.10 -2.19 -13.84
C GLY A 39 1.00 -2.05 -15.09
N MET A 40 0.97 -0.88 -15.75
CA MET A 40 1.76 -0.58 -16.94
C MET A 40 3.00 0.28 -16.64
N THR A 41 3.18 0.71 -15.39
CA THR A 41 4.33 1.53 -14.99
C THR A 41 5.61 0.73 -14.86
N ILE A 42 6.69 1.33 -15.29
CA ILE A 42 8.04 0.83 -15.04
C ILE A 42 8.46 1.29 -13.64
N ALA A 43 8.67 0.34 -12.73
CA ALA A 43 8.92 0.62 -11.31
C ALA A 43 10.11 1.55 -11.07
N VAL A 44 11.17 1.44 -11.89
CA VAL A 44 12.36 2.30 -11.79
C VAL A 44 12.04 3.74 -12.17
N GLU A 45 11.25 3.96 -13.22
CA GLU A 45 10.83 5.31 -13.64
C GLU A 45 9.94 5.96 -12.59
N THR A 46 8.95 5.21 -12.08
CA THR A 46 8.09 5.70 -10.99
C THR A 46 8.92 6.10 -9.76
N ARG A 47 9.93 5.30 -9.43
CA ARG A 47 10.85 5.61 -8.33
C ARG A 47 11.63 6.88 -8.60
N GLN A 48 12.14 7.07 -9.82
CA GLN A 48 12.87 8.28 -10.20
C GLN A 48 11.99 9.53 -10.14
N PHE A 49 10.74 9.44 -10.61
CA PHE A 49 9.78 10.54 -10.50
C PHE A 49 9.50 10.91 -9.04
N TYR A 50 9.33 9.93 -8.18
CA TYR A 50 9.18 10.18 -6.74
C TYR A 50 10.41 10.89 -6.15
N LEU A 51 11.64 10.46 -6.48
CA LEU A 51 12.85 11.08 -5.98
C LEU A 51 13.01 12.53 -6.49
N ASP A 52 12.64 12.77 -7.73
CA ASP A 52 12.64 14.12 -8.29
C ASP A 52 11.61 15.02 -7.59
N ASP A 53 10.41 14.51 -7.35
CA ASP A 53 9.36 15.27 -6.69
C ASP A 53 9.68 15.59 -5.23
N VAL A 54 10.15 14.61 -4.44
CA VAL A 54 10.50 14.86 -3.04
C VAL A 54 11.68 15.82 -2.91
N THR A 55 12.68 15.71 -3.78
CA THR A 55 13.83 16.62 -3.81
C THR A 55 13.39 18.06 -4.08
N ASN A 56 12.54 18.25 -5.09
CA ASN A 56 12.00 19.57 -5.41
C ASN A 56 11.09 20.11 -4.31
N ALA A 57 10.18 19.28 -3.76
CA ALA A 57 9.28 19.67 -2.70
C ALA A 57 10.03 20.15 -1.45
N VAL A 58 11.10 19.46 -1.06
CA VAL A 58 11.97 19.87 0.05
C VAL A 58 12.65 21.20 -0.23
N GLY A 59 13.23 21.37 -1.43
CA GLY A 59 13.87 22.61 -1.83
C GLY A 59 12.91 23.80 -1.84
N GLU A 60 11.76 23.65 -2.47
CA GLU A 60 10.76 24.70 -2.59
C GLU A 60 10.11 25.04 -1.25
N THR A 61 9.78 24.05 -0.42
CA THR A 61 9.05 24.25 0.83
C THR A 61 9.93 24.81 1.94
N PHE A 62 11.13 24.29 2.12
CA PHE A 62 11.97 24.62 3.29
C PHE A 62 13.11 25.60 2.98
N LEU A 63 13.55 25.64 1.72
CA LEU A 63 14.66 26.50 1.29
C LEU A 63 14.20 27.65 0.38
N SER A 64 12.95 27.62 -0.09
CA SER A 64 12.42 28.54 -1.13
C SER A 64 13.27 28.55 -2.41
N LEU A 65 13.88 27.40 -2.75
CA LEU A 65 14.76 27.23 -3.90
C LEU A 65 14.11 26.27 -4.93
N PRO A 66 13.90 26.74 -6.19
CA PRO A 66 13.37 25.89 -7.26
C PRO A 66 14.48 24.99 -7.82
N LEU A 67 14.69 23.82 -7.23
CA LEU A 67 15.79 22.92 -7.56
C LEU A 67 15.64 22.21 -8.92
N ARG A 68 14.43 22.18 -9.48
CA ARG A 68 14.09 21.38 -10.68
C ARG A 68 15.01 21.64 -11.88
N CYS A 69 15.45 22.89 -12.10
CA CYS A 69 16.36 23.23 -13.18
C CYS A 69 17.74 22.58 -13.02
N ALA A 70 18.20 22.44 -11.76
CA ALA A 70 19.50 21.86 -11.45
C ALA A 70 19.58 20.35 -11.71
N ARG A 71 18.47 19.70 -12.02
CA ARG A 71 18.44 18.30 -12.44
C ARG A 71 19.20 18.04 -13.75
N CYS A 72 19.18 18.99 -14.71
CA CYS A 72 19.75 18.79 -16.04
C CYS A 72 21.03 19.61 -16.28
N HIS A 73 21.15 20.77 -15.65
CA HIS A 73 22.27 21.68 -15.76
C HIS A 73 22.36 22.55 -14.51
N ASP A 74 23.50 23.17 -14.26
CA ASP A 74 23.65 24.10 -13.14
C ASP A 74 22.60 25.19 -13.20
N HIS A 75 21.99 25.54 -12.04
CA HIS A 75 20.91 26.51 -12.01
C HIS A 75 21.36 27.86 -12.55
N LYS A 76 20.54 28.48 -13.41
CA LYS A 76 20.95 29.67 -14.16
C LYS A 76 21.19 30.90 -13.29
N PHE A 77 20.40 31.06 -12.23
CA PHE A 77 20.39 32.27 -11.41
C PHE A 77 20.94 32.05 -10.02
N ASP A 78 20.71 30.89 -9.43
CA ASP A 78 21.14 30.54 -8.10
C ASP A 78 22.40 29.66 -8.13
N PRO A 79 23.30 29.74 -7.15
CA PRO A 79 24.53 28.94 -7.11
C PRO A 79 24.28 27.49 -6.74
N ILE A 80 23.45 26.80 -7.52
CA ILE A 80 23.03 25.41 -7.32
C ILE A 80 23.56 24.56 -8.46
N PRO A 81 24.70 23.87 -8.31
CA PRO A 81 25.21 22.96 -9.34
C PRO A 81 24.34 21.69 -9.42
N THR A 82 24.28 21.10 -10.60
CA THR A 82 23.62 19.81 -10.83
C THR A 82 24.09 18.74 -9.84
N LYS A 83 25.37 18.75 -9.49
CA LYS A 83 25.93 17.83 -8.50
C LYS A 83 25.25 17.93 -7.14
N ASP A 84 24.89 19.11 -6.68
CA ASP A 84 24.24 19.31 -5.38
C ASP A 84 22.77 18.90 -5.42
N TYR A 85 22.10 19.03 -6.57
CA TYR A 85 20.78 18.42 -6.76
C TYR A 85 20.81 16.90 -6.51
N TYR A 86 21.74 16.18 -7.14
CA TYR A 86 21.84 14.74 -6.96
C TYR A 86 22.38 14.32 -5.58
N ARG A 87 23.16 15.15 -4.92
CA ARG A 87 23.55 14.95 -3.53
C ARG A 87 22.35 15.01 -2.60
N LEU A 88 21.46 16.01 -2.79
CA LEU A 88 20.23 16.09 -2.01
C LEU A 88 19.31 14.93 -2.33
N GLN A 89 19.12 14.58 -3.62
CA GLN A 89 18.30 13.44 -4.01
C GLN A 89 18.78 12.12 -3.40
N SER A 90 20.08 11.93 -3.26
CA SER A 90 20.67 10.71 -2.70
C SER A 90 20.29 10.47 -1.23
N ILE A 91 19.95 11.52 -0.48
CA ILE A 91 19.45 11.42 0.90
C ILE A 91 18.09 10.67 0.91
N PHE A 92 17.25 10.89 -0.09
CA PHE A 92 15.94 10.27 -0.20
C PHE A 92 15.95 8.92 -0.94
N ALA A 93 17.08 8.55 -1.55
CA ALA A 93 17.19 7.32 -2.33
C ALA A 93 16.89 6.03 -1.53
N PRO A 94 17.23 5.88 -0.23
CA PRO A 94 16.88 4.70 0.54
C PRO A 94 15.46 4.69 1.11
N LEU A 95 14.72 5.81 1.06
CA LEU A 95 13.39 5.92 1.65
C LEU A 95 12.40 4.95 1.03
N GLN A 96 11.58 4.34 1.86
CA GLN A 96 10.45 3.50 1.49
C GLN A 96 9.20 4.03 2.18
N PHE A 97 8.04 3.86 1.53
CA PHE A 97 6.77 4.17 2.17
C PHE A 97 6.44 3.11 3.22
N ALA A 98 6.03 3.54 4.40
CA ALA A 98 5.63 2.66 5.48
C ALA A 98 4.34 3.18 6.14
N GLU A 99 3.41 2.28 6.38
CA GLU A 99 2.34 2.48 7.34
C GLU A 99 2.88 2.01 8.69
N ARG A 100 2.88 2.92 9.66
CA ARG A 100 3.38 2.66 11.01
C ARG A 100 2.20 2.65 11.98
N ASP A 101 2.10 1.56 12.75
CA ASP A 101 1.14 1.51 13.86
C ASP A 101 1.56 2.58 14.89
N VAL A 102 0.64 3.44 15.29
CA VAL A 102 0.85 4.52 16.25
C VAL A 102 -0.36 4.61 17.18
N ASP A 103 -0.21 5.28 18.32
CA ASP A 103 -1.36 5.63 19.14
C ASP A 103 -2.08 6.86 18.57
N TYR A 104 -3.39 6.97 18.83
CA TYR A 104 -4.13 8.19 18.52
C TYR A 104 -3.57 9.37 19.29
N LEU A 105 -3.50 10.52 18.64
CA LEU A 105 -3.17 11.78 19.33
C LEU A 105 -4.30 12.16 20.30
N PRO A 106 -3.99 12.78 21.44
CA PRO A 106 -5.00 13.18 22.43
C PRO A 106 -6.09 14.10 21.88
N GLU A 107 -5.77 14.89 20.85
CA GLU A 107 -6.66 15.84 20.20
C GLU A 107 -7.58 15.19 19.16
N GLU A 108 -7.35 13.94 18.79
CA GLU A 108 -8.14 13.25 17.77
C GLU A 108 -9.52 12.89 18.31
N ASN A 109 -10.53 13.28 17.54
CA ASN A 109 -11.91 12.95 17.88
C ASN A 109 -12.25 11.51 17.51
N GLN A 110 -12.30 10.64 18.51
CA GLN A 110 -12.67 9.23 18.37
C GLN A 110 -14.15 8.95 18.65
N GLN A 111 -14.98 10.01 18.80
CA GLN A 111 -16.40 9.86 19.10
C GLN A 111 -17.09 9.01 18.01
N GLY A 112 -17.76 7.94 18.44
CA GLY A 112 -18.50 7.04 17.54
C GLY A 112 -17.64 6.02 16.79
N PHE A 113 -16.31 5.97 16.99
CA PHE A 113 -15.43 5.01 16.33
C PHE A 113 -15.82 3.56 16.65
N GLU A 114 -16.07 3.26 17.90
CA GLU A 114 -16.46 1.91 18.30
C GLU A 114 -17.76 1.44 17.61
N VAL A 115 -18.79 2.29 17.62
CA VAL A 115 -20.06 1.98 16.96
C VAL A 115 -19.89 1.86 15.43
N GLY A 116 -19.11 2.76 14.84
CA GLY A 116 -18.80 2.73 13.41
C GLY A 116 -18.05 1.47 13.01
N GLN A 117 -17.03 1.10 13.76
CA GLN A 117 -16.23 -0.12 13.56
C GLN A 117 -17.08 -1.39 13.67
N GLN A 118 -17.89 -1.50 14.72
CA GLN A 118 -18.80 -2.62 14.93
C GLN A 118 -19.78 -2.78 13.76
N ARG A 119 -20.36 -1.67 13.29
CA ARG A 119 -21.27 -1.67 12.15
C ARG A 119 -20.60 -2.18 10.87
N ILE A 120 -19.39 -1.72 10.57
CA ILE A 120 -18.67 -2.16 9.37
C ILE A 120 -18.24 -3.61 9.50
N GLN A 121 -17.81 -4.04 10.70
CA GLN A 121 -17.47 -5.42 10.97
C GLN A 121 -18.65 -6.36 10.74
N LEU A 122 -19.84 -5.99 11.21
CA LEU A 122 -21.08 -6.76 10.99
C LEU A 122 -21.38 -6.93 9.48
N LEU A 123 -21.27 -5.84 8.71
CA LEU A 123 -21.49 -5.88 7.25
C LEU A 123 -20.42 -6.73 6.53
N LEU A 124 -19.18 -6.68 7.00
CA LEU A 124 -18.08 -7.47 6.48
C LEU A 124 -18.30 -8.97 6.73
N ASP A 125 -18.72 -9.33 7.94
CA ASP A 125 -18.97 -10.72 8.31
C ASP A 125 -20.17 -11.27 7.52
N GLN A 126 -21.24 -10.49 7.34
CA GLN A 126 -22.34 -10.85 6.47
C GLN A 126 -21.89 -11.09 5.03
N ALA A 127 -21.11 -10.17 4.45
CA ALA A 127 -20.61 -10.33 3.08
C ALA A 127 -19.67 -11.54 2.92
N LYS A 128 -18.88 -11.86 3.94
CA LYS A 128 -18.06 -13.08 3.97
C LYS A 128 -18.90 -14.34 4.07
N ALA A 129 -19.95 -14.32 4.89
CA ALA A 129 -20.88 -15.44 5.01
C ALA A 129 -21.59 -15.72 3.68
N ASP A 130 -22.13 -14.69 3.03
CA ASP A 130 -22.79 -14.80 1.72
C ASP A 130 -21.85 -15.38 0.66
N ARG A 131 -20.59 -14.91 0.64
CA ARG A 131 -19.57 -15.46 -0.27
C ARG A 131 -19.24 -16.92 0.04
N ASN A 132 -19.25 -17.31 1.32
CA ASN A 132 -18.95 -18.67 1.73
C ASN A 132 -20.03 -19.66 1.22
N VAL A 133 -21.29 -19.27 1.18
CA VAL A 133 -22.36 -20.09 0.60
C VAL A 133 -22.05 -20.45 -0.86
N ILE A 134 -21.61 -19.47 -1.67
CA ILE A 134 -21.24 -19.71 -3.06
C ILE A 134 -20.00 -20.61 -3.17
N ASN A 135 -19.01 -20.41 -2.30
CA ASN A 135 -17.82 -21.26 -2.27
C ASN A 135 -18.16 -22.70 -1.89
N GLN A 136 -19.05 -22.92 -0.93
CA GLN A 136 -19.50 -24.24 -0.54
C GLN A 136 -20.23 -24.95 -1.68
N LYS A 137 -21.06 -24.22 -2.45
CA LYS A 137 -21.73 -24.74 -3.64
C LYS A 137 -20.71 -25.17 -4.70
N GLU A 138 -19.69 -24.37 -4.97
CA GLU A 138 -18.58 -24.70 -5.89
C GLU A 138 -17.80 -25.93 -5.42
N GLU A 139 -17.51 -26.02 -4.12
CA GLU A 139 -16.78 -27.16 -3.55
C GLU A 139 -17.59 -28.46 -3.58
N ALA A 140 -18.90 -28.39 -3.31
CA ALA A 140 -19.79 -29.55 -3.39
C ALA A 140 -19.86 -30.09 -4.82
N ALA A 141 -20.06 -29.22 -5.80
CA ALA A 141 -20.08 -29.60 -7.20
C ALA A 141 -18.72 -30.17 -7.67
N ALA A 142 -17.62 -29.59 -7.21
CA ALA A 142 -16.29 -30.08 -7.54
C ALA A 142 -16.03 -31.47 -6.94
N ARG A 143 -16.52 -31.74 -5.74
CA ARG A 143 -16.45 -33.06 -5.09
C ARG A 143 -17.22 -34.09 -5.90
N GLU A 144 -18.47 -33.84 -6.25
CA GLU A 144 -19.31 -34.71 -7.07
C GLU A 144 -18.66 -35.03 -8.43
N TRP A 145 -18.07 -34.01 -9.07
CA TRP A 145 -17.38 -34.16 -10.34
C TRP A 145 -16.18 -35.09 -10.25
N MET A 146 -15.34 -34.97 -9.21
CA MET A 146 -14.17 -35.80 -8.99
C MET A 146 -14.56 -37.25 -8.66
N GLU A 147 -15.52 -37.42 -7.73
CA GLU A 147 -16.00 -38.72 -7.32
C GLU A 147 -16.64 -39.51 -8.50
N SER A 148 -17.41 -38.83 -9.35
CA SER A 148 -18.01 -39.46 -10.56
C SER A 148 -16.98 -39.97 -11.57
N ARG A 149 -15.72 -39.53 -11.44
CA ARG A 149 -14.61 -40.00 -12.29
C ARG A 149 -13.62 -40.93 -11.55
N GLY A 150 -13.96 -41.37 -10.36
CA GLY A 150 -13.10 -42.22 -9.53
C GLY A 150 -11.86 -41.50 -8.98
N LEU A 151 -11.85 -40.14 -8.98
CA LEU A 151 -10.75 -39.34 -8.46
C LEU A 151 -10.97 -39.03 -7.00
N THR A 152 -9.90 -39.02 -6.22
CA THR A 152 -9.96 -38.60 -4.80
C THR A 152 -10.15 -37.08 -4.71
N TYR A 153 -11.18 -36.64 -3.98
CA TYR A 153 -11.42 -35.22 -3.78
C TYR A 153 -10.22 -34.49 -3.16
N GLN A 154 -9.92 -33.32 -3.70
CA GLN A 154 -8.92 -32.40 -3.21
C GLN A 154 -9.51 -31.00 -3.09
N GLU A 155 -9.09 -30.24 -2.05
CA GLU A 155 -9.46 -28.86 -1.85
C GLU A 155 -8.98 -27.96 -3.00
N LYS A 156 -9.65 -26.82 -3.20
CA LYS A 156 -9.44 -25.88 -4.31
C LYS A 156 -7.95 -25.51 -4.54
N ASN A 157 -7.20 -25.26 -3.46
CA ASN A 157 -5.79 -24.88 -3.54
C ASN A 157 -4.89 -26.02 -4.09
N LYS A 158 -5.17 -27.26 -3.71
CA LYS A 158 -4.45 -28.44 -4.19
C LYS A 158 -4.91 -28.81 -5.62
N ARG A 159 -6.22 -28.79 -5.83
CA ARG A 159 -6.89 -29.07 -7.09
C ARG A 159 -6.45 -28.15 -8.24
N SER A 160 -6.13 -26.87 -7.94
CA SER A 160 -5.66 -25.93 -8.96
C SER A 160 -4.36 -26.36 -9.65
N LYS A 161 -3.54 -27.19 -8.99
CA LYS A 161 -2.24 -27.68 -9.48
C LYS A 161 -2.34 -28.99 -10.25
N LEU A 162 -3.50 -29.65 -10.26
CA LEU A 162 -3.71 -30.90 -10.99
C LEU A 162 -3.72 -30.66 -12.51
N PRO A 163 -3.47 -31.70 -13.30
CA PRO A 163 -3.67 -31.71 -14.74
C PRO A 163 -5.09 -31.30 -15.13
N VAL A 164 -5.29 -30.83 -16.36
CA VAL A 164 -6.58 -30.25 -16.79
C VAL A 164 -7.71 -31.29 -16.79
N ASP A 165 -7.37 -32.55 -17.11
CA ASP A 165 -8.27 -33.70 -17.18
C ASP A 165 -8.65 -34.25 -15.79
N GLU A 166 -7.85 -33.98 -14.75
CA GLU A 166 -8.08 -34.41 -13.36
C GLU A 166 -8.77 -33.36 -12.48
N LYS A 167 -9.12 -32.21 -13.03
CA LYS A 167 -9.80 -31.15 -12.28
C LYS A 167 -11.09 -30.71 -12.96
N PRO A 168 -12.12 -30.33 -12.15
CA PRO A 168 -13.37 -29.82 -12.72
C PRO A 168 -13.14 -28.55 -13.56
N PRO A 169 -13.95 -28.32 -14.58
CA PRO A 169 -13.95 -27.06 -15.32
C PRO A 169 -14.06 -25.85 -14.37
N ARG A 170 -13.50 -24.73 -14.79
CA ARG A 170 -13.57 -23.50 -13.99
C ARG A 170 -15.03 -23.11 -13.75
N TYR A 171 -15.37 -22.82 -12.49
CA TYR A 171 -16.72 -22.46 -12.05
C TYR A 171 -17.76 -23.58 -12.21
N TYR A 172 -17.36 -24.83 -12.25
CA TYR A 172 -18.27 -25.96 -12.32
C TYR A 172 -19.30 -25.92 -11.18
N GLY A 173 -20.58 -26.13 -11.50
CA GLY A 173 -21.69 -26.09 -10.54
C GLY A 173 -22.20 -24.69 -10.17
N LEU A 174 -21.60 -23.64 -10.70
CA LEU A 174 -22.07 -22.27 -10.49
C LEU A 174 -22.90 -21.75 -11.68
N THR A 175 -23.94 -21.00 -11.35
CA THR A 175 -24.75 -20.27 -12.34
C THR A 175 -24.11 -18.91 -12.67
N TYR A 176 -24.57 -18.26 -13.74
CA TYR A 176 -24.16 -16.87 -14.05
C TYR A 176 -24.50 -15.88 -12.94
N GLN A 177 -25.61 -16.13 -12.22
CA GLN A 177 -26.00 -15.32 -11.06
C GLN A 177 -25.00 -15.50 -9.90
N ASP A 178 -24.59 -16.74 -9.61
CA ASP A 178 -23.59 -17.01 -8.59
C ASP A 178 -22.26 -16.30 -8.91
N LEU A 179 -21.85 -16.32 -10.18
CA LEU A 179 -20.61 -15.65 -10.63
C LEU A 179 -20.71 -14.12 -10.51
N GLY A 180 -21.85 -13.55 -10.85
CA GLY A 180 -22.10 -12.12 -10.68
C GLY A 180 -22.07 -11.71 -9.21
N LEU A 181 -22.74 -12.48 -8.35
CA LEU A 181 -22.78 -12.24 -6.91
C LEU A 181 -21.39 -12.43 -6.27
N GLN A 182 -20.64 -13.46 -6.66
CA GLN A 182 -19.28 -13.68 -6.17
C GLN A 182 -18.35 -12.49 -6.44
N LYS A 183 -18.43 -11.90 -7.66
CA LYS A 183 -17.66 -10.71 -8.02
C LYS A 183 -18.12 -9.48 -7.21
N ALA A 184 -19.40 -9.28 -7.03
CA ALA A 184 -19.95 -8.17 -6.26
C ALA A 184 -19.53 -8.27 -4.78
N LEU A 185 -19.65 -9.46 -4.19
CA LEU A 185 -19.25 -9.72 -2.80
C LEU A 185 -17.73 -9.55 -2.60
N HIS A 186 -16.92 -9.98 -3.57
CA HIS A 186 -15.47 -9.75 -3.50
C HIS A 186 -15.13 -8.26 -3.40
N LYS A 187 -15.73 -7.43 -4.26
CA LYS A 187 -15.53 -5.97 -4.23
C LYS A 187 -16.08 -5.35 -2.95
N ARG A 188 -17.25 -5.82 -2.47
CA ARG A 188 -17.85 -5.32 -1.23
C ARG A 188 -16.98 -5.63 -0.01
N ILE A 189 -16.47 -6.86 0.11
CA ILE A 189 -15.57 -7.27 1.18
C ILE A 189 -14.32 -6.38 1.17
N GLN A 190 -13.71 -6.17 0.01
CA GLN A 190 -12.56 -5.30 -0.13
C GLN A 190 -12.86 -3.86 0.31
N ALA A 191 -13.98 -3.29 -0.14
CA ALA A 191 -14.39 -1.95 0.24
C ALA A 191 -14.64 -1.81 1.75
N LEU A 192 -15.29 -2.81 2.37
CA LEU A 192 -15.53 -2.82 3.82
C LEU A 192 -14.24 -2.98 4.63
N GLN A 193 -13.29 -3.78 4.15
CA GLN A 193 -11.96 -3.87 4.77
C GLN A 193 -11.25 -2.51 4.78
N TRP A 194 -11.28 -1.77 3.66
CA TRP A 194 -10.72 -0.42 3.61
C TRP A 194 -11.44 0.58 4.51
N GLN A 195 -12.76 0.42 4.68
CA GLN A 195 -13.50 1.26 5.62
C GLN A 195 -13.11 0.98 7.07
N LEU A 196 -12.69 -0.23 7.41
CA LEU A 196 -12.18 -0.55 8.75
C LEU A 196 -10.82 0.10 9.04
N GLU A 197 -9.98 0.28 8.00
CA GLU A 197 -8.66 0.92 8.16
C GLU A 197 -8.75 2.34 8.74
N ARG A 198 -9.86 3.06 8.49
CA ARG A 198 -10.09 4.41 9.06
C ARG A 198 -10.17 4.46 10.59
N TYR A 199 -10.41 3.31 11.23
CA TYR A 199 -10.48 3.19 12.69
C TYR A 199 -9.18 2.63 13.29
N GLN A 200 -8.14 2.52 12.51
CA GLN A 200 -6.83 2.06 12.96
C GLN A 200 -5.91 3.28 13.06
N PRO A 201 -5.22 3.43 14.19
CA PRO A 201 -4.26 4.51 14.37
C PRO A 201 -2.99 4.20 13.57
N ILE A 202 -2.94 4.69 12.34
CA ILE A 202 -1.85 4.45 11.39
C ILE A 202 -1.28 5.77 10.93
N ALA A 203 0.02 5.95 11.08
CA ALA A 203 0.75 7.04 10.45
C ALA A 203 1.22 6.64 9.04
N PHE A 204 0.86 7.45 8.05
CA PHE A 204 1.46 7.38 6.72
C PHE A 204 2.84 8.03 6.76
N SER A 205 3.86 7.22 6.94
CA SER A 205 5.23 7.63 7.17
C SER A 205 6.17 7.07 6.10
N VAL A 206 7.44 7.32 6.27
CA VAL A 206 8.52 6.73 5.50
C VAL A 206 9.38 5.83 6.40
N TYR A 207 10.25 5.05 5.78
CA TYR A 207 11.15 4.16 6.47
C TYR A 207 12.45 4.02 5.69
N ASN A 208 13.56 4.09 6.40
CA ASN A 208 14.89 3.88 5.84
C ASN A 208 15.52 2.61 6.44
N GLY A 209 15.48 1.50 5.71
CA GLY A 209 15.98 0.23 6.23
C GLY A 209 15.62 -0.98 5.37
N PRO A 210 15.73 -2.20 5.91
CA PRO A 210 15.33 -3.41 5.21
C PRO A 210 13.86 -3.35 4.79
N TRP A 211 13.53 -4.03 3.68
CA TRP A 211 12.15 -4.10 3.22
C TRP A 211 11.23 -4.64 4.33
N ILE A 212 10.14 -3.93 4.61
CA ILE A 212 9.06 -4.39 5.49
C ILE A 212 7.81 -4.66 4.66
N GLU A 213 7.15 -5.79 4.94
CA GLU A 213 5.86 -6.08 4.33
C GLU A 213 4.80 -5.14 4.89
N LYS A 214 4.05 -4.49 4.00
CA LYS A 214 2.99 -3.57 4.39
C LYS A 214 1.77 -4.34 4.87
N LYS A 215 1.38 -4.16 6.12
CA LYS A 215 0.22 -4.83 6.72
C LYS A 215 -1.12 -4.29 6.22
N HIS A 216 -1.20 -3.01 5.90
CA HIS A 216 -2.46 -2.28 5.74
C HIS A 216 -2.74 -1.77 4.32
N VAL A 217 -1.79 -1.82 3.42
CA VAL A 217 -2.03 -1.45 2.03
C VAL A 217 -2.53 -2.65 1.26
N ALA A 218 -3.83 -2.72 1.05
CA ALA A 218 -4.39 -3.66 0.09
C ALA A 218 -3.65 -3.54 -1.23
N ASN A 219 -2.96 -4.57 -1.67
CA ASN A 219 -2.33 -4.87 -2.97
C ASN A 219 -2.20 -3.74 -4.04
N ARG A 220 -2.56 -2.50 -3.70
CA ARG A 220 -2.60 -1.35 -4.60
C ARG A 220 -1.24 -0.70 -4.82
N MET A 221 -0.34 -0.83 -3.85
CA MET A 221 1.00 -0.28 -3.96
C MET A 221 2.02 -1.41 -3.96
N LYS A 222 2.31 -1.94 -5.13
CA LYS A 222 3.55 -2.67 -5.30
C LYS A 222 4.66 -1.63 -5.26
N MET A 223 5.29 -1.47 -4.10
CA MET A 223 6.54 -0.71 -4.06
C MET A 223 7.53 -1.37 -5.00
N PRO A 224 8.23 -0.59 -5.83
CA PRO A 224 9.35 -1.14 -6.57
C PRO A 224 10.33 -1.79 -5.59
N PRO A 225 10.96 -2.89 -5.96
CA PRO A 225 12.02 -3.48 -5.14
C PRO A 225 13.04 -2.38 -4.83
N LYS A 226 13.57 -2.40 -3.61
CA LYS A 226 14.70 -1.55 -3.25
C LYS A 226 15.72 -1.70 -4.36
N LEU A 227 16.15 -0.60 -4.96
CA LEU A 227 17.28 -0.63 -5.87
C LEU A 227 18.52 -1.02 -5.03
N THR A 228 18.74 -2.32 -4.90
CA THR A 228 19.98 -2.89 -4.39
C THR A 228 21.01 -2.86 -5.53
N GLY A 229 21.30 -1.69 -6.04
CA GLY A 229 22.44 -1.48 -6.89
C GLY A 229 23.50 -0.79 -6.03
N ASP A 230 24.64 -1.43 -5.86
CA ASP A 230 25.82 -0.71 -5.43
C ASP A 230 25.97 0.47 -6.39
N LEU A 231 25.71 1.68 -5.87
CA LEU A 231 26.07 2.91 -6.54
C LEU A 231 27.60 2.98 -6.48
N GLN A 232 28.27 2.41 -7.49
CA GLN A 232 29.67 2.70 -7.75
C GLN A 232 29.83 4.13 -8.24
#